data_f293eead50b4e12b6a1fe779b7c2687f
#
_entry.id   f293eead50b4e12b6a1fe779b7c2687f
#
_cell.length_a   1.000
_cell.length_b   1.000
_cell.length_c   1.000
_cell.angle_alpha   90.00
_cell.angle_beta   90.00
_cell.angle_gamma   90.00
#
_symmetry.space_group_name_H-M   'P 1'
#
loop_
_entity.id
_entity.type
_entity.pdbx_description
1 polymer ?
#
loop_
_entity_poly.entity_id
_entity_poly.type
_entity_poly.pdbx_seq_one_letter_code
_entity_poly.pdbx_strand_id
1 'polypeptide(L)'
;VKNVLHSRLPTSATVLAVNISRGGLPKKPVNTARVDLNGLCGDGHEHEKHCRPDRAVTIQDIELLDELRLEGFPLAPGLMGENLTVRGLGVQSLSPGDRLVFSGGPVLELTKIRKPCYVLDQIDPRLKETVVGRCGFLARVVQPGDLQPGQSITVERGGLPLYDGSMDKLKSADLNA
;
A
#
# COMPACT_ATOMS: atom_id res chain seq x y z
N VAL A 1 30.26 12.06 31.08
CA VAL A 1 29.56 11.03 30.29
C VAL A 1 28.71 11.77 29.27
N LYS A 2 29.16 11.82 27.99
CA LYS A 2 28.44 12.51 26.91
C LYS A 2 27.45 11.53 26.31
N ASN A 3 26.15 11.77 26.51
CA ASN A 3 25.09 11.13 25.75
C ASN A 3 25.17 11.56 24.28
N VAL A 4 25.68 10.67 23.43
CA VAL A 4 25.60 10.84 21.98
C VAL A 4 24.19 10.41 21.57
N LEU A 5 23.29 11.38 21.44
CA LEU A 5 22.06 11.19 20.71
C LEU A 5 22.42 10.89 19.26
N HIS A 6 22.34 9.62 18.89
CA HIS A 6 22.28 9.25 17.48
C HIS A 6 20.94 9.73 16.94
N SER A 7 20.93 10.92 16.36
CA SER A 7 19.83 11.34 15.47
C SER A 7 19.86 10.38 14.27
N ARG A 8 18.99 9.37 14.29
CA ARG A 8 18.69 8.62 13.08
C ARG A 8 18.11 9.63 12.09
N LEU A 9 18.88 9.93 11.05
CA LEU A 9 18.32 10.57 9.87
C LEU A 9 17.09 9.76 9.45
N PRO A 10 15.95 10.39 9.11
CA PRO A 10 14.81 9.67 8.63
C PRO A 10 15.29 8.88 7.40
N THR A 11 15.29 7.56 7.50
CA THR A 11 15.51 6.69 6.35
C THR A 11 14.40 6.99 5.37
N SER A 12 14.74 7.59 4.23
CA SER A 12 13.76 7.88 3.18
C SER A 12 13.12 6.56 2.76
N ALA A 13 11.79 6.52 2.71
CA ALA A 13 11.08 5.35 2.24
C ALA A 13 11.47 5.06 0.79
N THR A 14 11.63 3.79 0.44
CA THR A 14 12.07 3.36 -0.89
C THR A 14 11.29 2.16 -1.40
N VAL A 15 11.17 2.04 -2.72
CA VAL A 15 10.68 0.83 -3.38
C VAL A 15 11.77 -0.24 -3.28
N LEU A 16 11.46 -1.38 -2.67
CA LEU A 16 12.36 -2.54 -2.61
C LEU A 16 12.13 -3.48 -3.79
N ALA A 17 10.87 -3.77 -4.10
CA ALA A 17 10.50 -4.63 -5.22
C ALA A 17 9.19 -4.17 -5.86
N VAL A 18 9.13 -4.34 -7.18
CA VAL A 18 7.91 -4.20 -7.98
C VAL A 18 7.52 -5.60 -8.44
N ASN A 19 6.31 -6.06 -8.07
CA ASN A 19 5.89 -7.44 -8.24
C ASN A 19 4.67 -7.53 -9.14
N ILE A 20 4.71 -8.41 -10.14
CA ILE A 20 3.59 -8.69 -11.04
C ILE A 20 3.37 -10.19 -11.19
N SER A 21 2.15 -10.57 -11.57
CA SER A 21 1.83 -11.91 -12.03
C SER A 21 0.85 -11.82 -13.20
N ARG A 22 0.76 -12.88 -14.00
CA ARG A 22 -0.27 -12.99 -15.05
C ARG A 22 -1.64 -13.37 -14.49
N GLY A 23 -1.70 -13.67 -13.19
CA GLY A 23 -2.90 -14.04 -12.43
C GLY A 23 -2.50 -14.83 -11.18
N GLY A 24 -3.20 -14.58 -10.04
CA GLY A 24 -2.98 -15.27 -8.79
C GLY A 24 -1.66 -14.99 -8.07
N LEU A 25 -1.35 -15.87 -7.13
CA LEU A 25 -0.11 -15.86 -6.35
C LEU A 25 0.85 -16.97 -6.81
N PRO A 26 2.14 -16.78 -6.62
CA PRO A 26 2.83 -15.57 -6.16
C PRO A 26 3.01 -14.53 -7.27
N LYS A 27 3.09 -13.25 -6.90
CA LYS A 27 3.65 -12.24 -7.78
C LYS A 27 5.17 -12.34 -7.76
N LYS A 28 5.81 -12.00 -8.87
CA LYS A 28 7.27 -12.09 -9.03
C LYS A 28 7.88 -10.72 -9.24
N PRO A 29 9.05 -10.44 -8.65
CA PRO A 29 9.77 -9.20 -8.86
C PRO A 29 10.14 -8.98 -10.34
N VAL A 30 10.01 -7.72 -10.77
CA VAL A 30 10.46 -7.24 -12.09
C VAL A 30 11.34 -6.01 -11.93
N ASN A 31 12.19 -5.74 -12.92
CA ASN A 31 13.12 -4.61 -12.88
C ASN A 31 12.39 -3.27 -12.99
N THR A 32 11.31 -3.23 -13.75
CA THR A 32 10.47 -2.05 -13.94
C THR A 32 9.09 -2.47 -14.39
N ALA A 33 8.08 -1.70 -14.02
CA ALA A 33 6.74 -1.82 -14.55
C ALA A 33 6.12 -0.43 -14.69
N ARG A 34 5.45 -0.20 -15.84
CA ARG A 34 4.63 0.99 -15.98
C ARG A 34 3.36 0.82 -15.16
N VAL A 35 2.97 1.87 -14.45
CA VAL A 35 1.69 1.96 -13.78
C VAL A 35 0.80 2.97 -14.52
N ASP A 36 -0.42 2.56 -14.83
CA ASP A 36 -1.48 3.40 -15.37
C ASP A 36 -2.70 3.42 -14.42
N LEU A 37 -3.78 4.06 -14.83
CA LEU A 37 -4.99 4.20 -14.00
C LEU A 37 -5.63 2.87 -13.60
N ASN A 38 -5.30 1.78 -14.30
CA ASN A 38 -5.82 0.43 -14.03
C ASN A 38 -4.88 -0.41 -13.15
N GLY A 39 -3.66 0.08 -12.90
CA GLY A 39 -2.63 -0.62 -12.11
C GLY A 39 -1.35 -0.86 -12.87
N LEU A 40 -0.58 -1.89 -12.49
CA LEU A 40 0.68 -2.22 -13.15
C LEU A 40 0.43 -2.94 -14.47
N CYS A 41 1.02 -2.42 -15.54
CA CYS A 41 0.97 -3.07 -16.84
C CYS A 41 1.62 -4.46 -16.77
N GLY A 42 0.90 -5.46 -17.28
CA GLY A 42 1.35 -6.86 -17.23
C GLY A 42 0.97 -7.61 -15.95
N ASP A 43 0.38 -6.94 -14.97
CA ASP A 43 -0.21 -7.59 -13.81
C ASP A 43 -1.62 -8.07 -14.13
N GLY A 44 -1.86 -9.36 -14.01
CA GLY A 44 -3.16 -9.97 -14.24
C GLY A 44 -3.98 -10.06 -12.96
N HIS A 45 -5.30 -9.92 -13.10
CA HIS A 45 -6.25 -10.15 -12.01
C HIS A 45 -7.09 -11.39 -12.32
N GLU A 46 -7.04 -12.41 -11.49
CA GLU A 46 -7.86 -13.62 -11.66
C GLU A 46 -9.37 -13.35 -11.54
N HIS A 47 -9.75 -12.27 -10.86
CA HIS A 47 -11.14 -11.92 -10.62
C HIS A 47 -11.42 -10.48 -11.04
N GLU A 48 -12.49 -10.24 -11.79
CA GLU A 48 -12.98 -8.90 -12.17
C GLU A 48 -13.18 -7.96 -10.97
N LYS A 49 -13.46 -8.52 -9.79
CA LYS A 49 -13.59 -7.75 -8.54
C LYS A 49 -12.31 -7.03 -8.13
N HIS A 50 -11.16 -7.44 -8.65
CA HIS A 50 -9.86 -6.80 -8.39
C HIS A 50 -9.51 -5.74 -9.44
N CYS A 51 -10.21 -5.72 -10.59
CA CYS A 51 -10.04 -4.72 -11.65
C CYS A 51 -10.80 -3.41 -11.32
N ARG A 52 -10.56 -2.84 -10.13
CA ARG A 52 -11.17 -1.57 -9.73
C ARG A 52 -10.11 -0.51 -9.54
N PRO A 53 -10.32 0.73 -10.04
CA PRO A 53 -9.36 1.82 -9.88
C PRO A 53 -8.97 2.07 -8.42
N ASP A 54 -9.90 1.88 -7.46
CA ASP A 54 -9.65 2.06 -6.02
C ASP A 54 -8.78 0.95 -5.41
N ARG A 55 -8.41 -0.09 -6.18
CA ARG A 55 -7.60 -1.24 -5.77
C ARG A 55 -6.52 -1.58 -6.80
N ALA A 56 -6.12 -0.60 -7.59
CA ALA A 56 -5.23 -0.80 -8.72
C ALA A 56 -3.83 -1.28 -8.31
N VAL A 57 -3.36 -0.90 -7.11
CA VAL A 57 -2.04 -1.26 -6.59
C VAL A 57 -2.13 -1.68 -5.13
N THR A 58 -1.41 -2.73 -4.78
CA THR A 58 -1.26 -3.20 -3.39
C THR A 58 0.15 -2.94 -2.90
N ILE A 59 0.28 -2.44 -1.66
CA ILE A 59 1.55 -1.99 -1.08
C ILE A 59 1.75 -2.67 0.27
N GLN A 60 2.98 -3.17 0.52
CA GLN A 60 3.37 -3.84 1.76
C GLN A 60 4.78 -3.42 2.18
N ASP A 61 5.00 -3.25 3.48
CA ASP A 61 6.32 -3.01 4.04
C ASP A 61 7.12 -4.31 4.14
N ILE A 62 8.40 -4.25 3.79
CA ILE A 62 9.32 -5.38 3.98
C ILE A 62 9.52 -5.69 5.46
N GLU A 63 9.48 -4.69 6.33
CA GLU A 63 9.64 -4.83 7.77
C GLU A 63 8.54 -5.75 8.34
N LEU A 64 7.30 -5.61 7.88
CA LEU A 64 6.20 -6.49 8.29
C LEU A 64 6.36 -7.91 7.75
N LEU A 65 6.89 -8.07 6.53
CA LEU A 65 7.22 -9.39 6.00
C LEU A 65 8.35 -10.04 6.81
N ASP A 66 9.34 -9.26 7.25
CA ASP A 66 10.44 -9.74 8.08
C ASP A 66 9.95 -10.18 9.47
N GLU A 67 9.06 -9.43 10.11
CA GLU A 67 8.40 -9.83 11.36
C GLU A 67 7.66 -11.15 11.20
N LEU A 68 6.85 -11.29 10.16
CA LEU A 68 6.11 -12.53 9.88
C LEU A 68 7.05 -13.71 9.57
N ARG A 69 8.21 -13.47 8.95
CA ARG A 69 9.24 -14.51 8.77
C ARG A 69 9.80 -14.99 10.10
N LEU A 70 10.03 -14.10 11.05
CA LEU A 70 10.45 -14.47 12.41
C LEU A 70 9.38 -15.26 13.15
N GLU A 71 8.10 -15.06 12.83
CA GLU A 71 6.97 -15.86 13.34
C GLU A 71 6.84 -17.24 12.65
N GLY A 72 7.70 -17.53 11.66
CA GLY A 72 7.78 -18.83 10.99
C GLY A 72 7.04 -18.91 9.66
N PHE A 73 6.59 -17.80 9.08
CA PHE A 73 5.94 -17.80 7.77
C PHE A 73 6.96 -17.62 6.63
N PRO A 74 6.94 -18.46 5.56
CA PRO A 74 7.92 -18.42 4.47
C PRO A 74 7.61 -17.28 3.48
N LEU A 75 7.70 -16.02 3.92
CA LEU A 75 7.31 -14.87 3.12
C LEU A 75 8.51 -14.21 2.42
N ALA A 76 8.28 -13.70 1.23
CA ALA A 76 9.20 -12.90 0.42
C ALA A 76 8.40 -11.85 -0.37
N PRO A 77 9.03 -10.83 -0.97
CA PRO A 77 8.34 -9.88 -1.83
C PRO A 77 7.47 -10.55 -2.88
N GLY A 78 6.21 -10.10 -3.00
CA GLY A 78 5.22 -10.62 -3.94
C GLY A 78 4.45 -11.86 -3.47
N LEU A 79 4.89 -12.56 -2.42
CA LEU A 79 4.22 -13.79 -1.99
C LEU A 79 2.84 -13.53 -1.39
N MET A 80 2.63 -12.43 -0.71
CA MET A 80 1.31 -12.05 -0.21
C MET A 80 0.42 -11.39 -1.28
N GLY A 81 0.94 -11.26 -2.52
CA GLY A 81 0.24 -10.68 -3.65
C GLY A 81 0.31 -9.16 -3.71
N GLU A 82 1.23 -8.55 -2.98
CA GLU A 82 1.50 -7.12 -3.11
C GLU A 82 2.22 -6.79 -4.41
N ASN A 83 1.85 -5.65 -5.02
CA ASN A 83 2.52 -5.09 -6.19
C ASN A 83 3.80 -4.36 -5.83
N LEU A 84 3.79 -3.63 -4.72
CA LEU A 84 4.95 -2.90 -4.23
C LEU A 84 5.34 -3.44 -2.86
N THR A 85 6.56 -3.92 -2.75
CA THR A 85 7.22 -4.13 -1.47
C THR A 85 8.12 -2.92 -1.23
N VAL A 86 7.89 -2.21 -0.13
CA VAL A 86 8.58 -0.96 0.21
C VAL A 86 9.37 -1.11 1.49
N ARG A 87 10.34 -0.21 1.70
CA ARG A 87 11.14 -0.15 2.93
C ARG A 87 11.03 1.21 3.58
N GLY A 88 10.92 1.24 4.90
CA GLY A 88 10.95 2.46 5.70
C GLY A 88 9.72 3.35 5.56
N LEU A 89 8.63 2.85 4.95
CA LEU A 89 7.41 3.63 4.75
C LEU A 89 6.50 3.60 5.97
N GLY A 90 6.35 2.45 6.64
CA GLY A 90 5.39 2.27 7.72
C GLY A 90 3.95 2.40 7.22
N VAL A 91 3.61 1.70 6.12
CA VAL A 91 2.34 1.86 5.41
C VAL A 91 1.11 1.68 6.31
N GLN A 92 1.20 0.84 7.35
CA GLN A 92 0.10 0.61 8.30
C GLN A 92 -0.19 1.83 9.20
N SER A 93 0.72 2.79 9.30
CA SER A 93 0.54 4.03 10.05
C SER A 93 -0.05 5.18 9.21
N LEU A 94 -0.24 4.94 7.92
CA LEU A 94 -0.81 5.90 6.99
C LEU A 94 -2.34 5.81 6.99
N SER A 95 -2.98 6.77 6.33
CA SER A 95 -4.44 6.90 6.26
C SER A 95 -4.94 6.89 4.80
N PRO A 96 -6.18 6.45 4.57
CA PRO A 96 -6.82 6.68 3.28
C PRO A 96 -6.78 8.16 2.90
N GLY A 97 -6.45 8.46 1.64
CA GLY A 97 -6.23 9.81 1.14
C GLY A 97 -4.79 10.28 1.19
N ASP A 98 -3.91 9.65 1.97
CA ASP A 98 -2.47 9.93 1.89
C ASP A 98 -1.93 9.55 0.52
N ARG A 99 -1.02 10.35 -0.03
CA ARG A 99 -0.41 10.13 -1.33
C ARG A 99 1.04 9.74 -1.20
N LEU A 100 1.44 8.80 -2.02
CA LEU A 100 2.80 8.36 -2.18
C LEU A 100 3.34 8.90 -3.49
N VAL A 101 4.29 9.81 -3.42
CA VAL A 101 4.96 10.43 -4.57
C VAL A 101 6.29 9.73 -4.77
N PHE A 102 6.45 9.09 -5.92
CA PHE A 102 7.66 8.35 -6.28
C PHE A 102 8.61 9.22 -7.09
N SER A 103 9.90 9.09 -6.85
CA SER A 103 10.93 9.89 -7.55
C SER A 103 10.99 9.66 -9.08
N GLY A 104 10.30 8.67 -9.61
CA GLY A 104 10.16 8.41 -11.05
C GLY A 104 8.91 9.04 -11.68
N GLY A 105 8.12 9.80 -10.92
CA GLY A 105 6.95 10.51 -11.40
C GLY A 105 5.59 9.92 -11.05
N PRO A 106 5.40 8.61 -10.80
CA PRO A 106 4.10 8.09 -10.38
C PRO A 106 3.63 8.71 -9.06
N VAL A 107 2.30 8.84 -8.92
CA VAL A 107 1.65 9.21 -7.66
C VAL A 107 0.52 8.22 -7.39
N LEU A 108 0.57 7.59 -6.23
CA LEU A 108 -0.48 6.69 -5.74
C LEU A 108 -1.18 7.33 -4.55
N GLU A 109 -2.49 7.15 -4.45
CA GLU A 109 -3.28 7.58 -3.29
C GLU A 109 -3.82 6.34 -2.57
N LEU A 110 -3.56 6.26 -1.26
CA LEU A 110 -4.05 5.17 -0.43
C LEU A 110 -5.57 5.22 -0.30
N THR A 111 -6.23 4.10 -0.54
CA THR A 111 -7.70 4.03 -0.53
C THR A 111 -8.24 3.33 0.70
N LYS A 112 -7.63 2.21 1.08
CA LYS A 112 -8.05 1.46 2.27
C LYS A 112 -6.99 0.45 2.73
N ILE A 113 -7.05 0.09 4.00
CA ILE A 113 -6.27 -1.01 4.57
C ILE A 113 -6.68 -2.31 3.85
N ARG A 114 -5.68 -3.05 3.40
CA ARG A 114 -5.89 -4.35 2.79
C ARG A 114 -6.32 -5.37 3.84
N LYS A 115 -7.42 -6.06 3.57
CA LYS A 115 -7.88 -7.16 4.40
C LYS A 115 -7.26 -8.48 3.93
N PRO A 116 -6.90 -9.39 4.83
CA PRO A 116 -6.49 -10.74 4.47
C PRO A 116 -7.59 -11.45 3.67
N CYS A 117 -7.20 -12.28 2.73
CA CYS A 117 -8.15 -13.08 1.96
C CYS A 117 -7.71 -14.55 1.94
N TYR A 118 -8.62 -15.42 1.50
CA TYR A 118 -8.43 -16.87 1.50
C TYR A 118 -7.22 -17.36 0.67
N VAL A 119 -6.73 -16.56 -0.28
CA VAL A 119 -5.56 -16.96 -1.08
C VAL A 119 -4.29 -17.09 -0.22
N LEU A 120 -4.24 -16.45 0.94
CA LEU A 120 -3.13 -16.59 1.89
C LEU A 120 -3.06 -17.98 2.52
N ASP A 121 -4.19 -18.71 2.54
CA ASP A 121 -4.25 -20.09 3.05
C ASP A 121 -3.39 -21.05 2.20
N GLN A 122 -3.09 -20.68 0.95
CA GLN A 122 -2.18 -21.42 0.07
C GLN A 122 -0.71 -21.33 0.51
N ILE A 123 -0.36 -20.30 1.28
CA ILE A 123 0.99 -20.10 1.82
C ILE A 123 1.10 -20.82 3.16
N ASP A 124 0.20 -20.51 4.08
CA ASP A 124 0.05 -21.15 5.38
C ASP A 124 -1.38 -20.92 5.90
N PRO A 125 -2.09 -21.97 6.37
CA PRO A 125 -3.48 -21.85 6.86
C PRO A 125 -3.65 -20.85 8.01
N ARG A 126 -2.60 -20.60 8.80
CA ARG A 126 -2.63 -19.65 9.94
C ARG A 126 -2.41 -18.21 9.51
N LEU A 127 -1.87 -18.00 8.30
CA LEU A 127 -1.40 -16.68 7.86
C LEU A 127 -2.53 -15.66 7.80
N LYS A 128 -3.68 -16.05 7.28
CA LYS A 128 -4.83 -15.16 7.10
C LYS A 128 -5.28 -14.50 8.41
N GLU A 129 -5.25 -15.23 9.52
CA GLU A 129 -5.62 -14.68 10.84
C GLU A 129 -4.47 -13.87 11.44
N THR A 130 -3.24 -14.34 11.25
CA THR A 130 -2.04 -13.71 11.80
C THR A 130 -1.77 -12.32 11.21
N VAL A 131 -2.07 -12.10 9.91
CA VAL A 131 -1.77 -10.84 9.23
C VAL A 131 -2.86 -9.77 9.36
N VAL A 132 -3.90 -10.00 10.16
CA VAL A 132 -4.91 -8.97 10.43
C VAL A 132 -4.24 -7.68 10.94
N GLY A 133 -4.50 -6.54 10.26
CA GLY A 133 -3.85 -5.27 10.57
C GLY A 133 -2.40 -5.13 10.08
N ARG A 134 -1.83 -6.17 9.45
CA ARG A 134 -0.45 -6.19 8.92
C ARG A 134 -0.39 -6.54 7.42
N CYS A 135 -1.50 -6.36 6.70
CA CYS A 135 -1.65 -6.85 5.31
C CYS A 135 -1.34 -5.78 4.26
N GLY A 136 -0.89 -4.59 4.68
CA GLY A 136 -0.60 -3.48 3.78
C GLY A 136 -1.82 -2.66 3.40
N PHE A 137 -1.70 -1.92 2.31
CA PHE A 137 -2.71 -0.98 1.81
C PHE A 137 -3.06 -1.23 0.35
N LEU A 138 -4.25 -0.81 -0.02
CA LEU A 138 -4.71 -0.68 -1.40
C LEU A 138 -4.60 0.78 -1.82
N ALA A 139 -4.24 1.01 -3.07
CA ALA A 139 -4.08 2.36 -3.62
C ALA A 139 -4.68 2.47 -5.01
N ARG A 140 -5.08 3.69 -5.36
CA ARG A 140 -5.39 4.09 -6.73
C ARG A 140 -4.24 4.87 -7.34
N VAL A 141 -4.16 4.87 -8.65
CA VAL A 141 -3.17 5.65 -9.39
C VAL A 141 -3.74 7.03 -9.64
N VAL A 142 -3.04 8.06 -9.17
CA VAL A 142 -3.37 9.48 -9.41
C VAL A 142 -2.58 9.99 -10.62
N GLN A 143 -1.30 9.63 -10.68
CA GLN A 143 -0.42 9.98 -11.80
C GLN A 143 0.29 8.73 -12.30
N PRO A 144 0.13 8.38 -13.58
CA PRO A 144 0.87 7.30 -14.22
C PRO A 144 2.37 7.56 -14.30
N GLY A 145 3.15 6.48 -14.46
CA GLY A 145 4.61 6.56 -14.65
C GLY A 145 5.26 5.19 -14.52
N ASP A 146 6.58 5.17 -14.42
CA ASP A 146 7.34 3.93 -14.30
C ASP A 146 7.77 3.71 -12.85
N LEU A 147 7.55 2.51 -12.35
CA LEU A 147 7.94 2.04 -11.03
C LEU A 147 9.12 1.09 -11.15
N GLN A 148 10.14 1.30 -10.32
CA GLN A 148 11.32 0.43 -10.26
C GLN A 148 11.92 0.40 -8.84
N PRO A 149 12.63 -0.66 -8.48
CA PRO A 149 13.37 -0.71 -7.23
C PRO A 149 14.35 0.47 -7.09
N GLY A 150 14.52 0.97 -5.87
CA GLY A 150 15.42 2.07 -5.55
C GLY A 150 14.79 3.47 -5.62
N GLN A 151 13.60 3.63 -6.19
CA GLN A 151 12.91 4.91 -6.16
C GLN A 151 12.58 5.33 -4.72
N SER A 152 12.83 6.61 -4.40
CA SER A 152 12.39 7.19 -3.13
C SER A 152 10.90 7.49 -3.14
N ILE A 153 10.30 7.43 -1.95
CA ILE A 153 8.88 7.67 -1.73
C ILE A 153 8.74 8.83 -0.74
N THR A 154 8.02 9.87 -1.14
CA THR A 154 7.60 10.95 -0.26
C THR A 154 6.11 10.79 0.05
N VAL A 155 5.75 10.96 1.32
CA VAL A 155 4.34 10.91 1.75
C VAL A 155 3.78 12.32 1.81
N GLU A 156 2.74 12.57 1.03
CA GLU A 156 1.89 13.74 1.16
C GLU A 156 0.65 13.37 1.94
N ARG A 157 0.45 13.98 3.12
CA ARG A 157 -0.73 13.71 3.92
C ARG A 157 -1.99 14.21 3.22
N GLY A 158 -2.95 13.33 3.02
CA GLY A 158 -4.28 13.71 2.61
C GLY A 158 -4.88 14.58 3.70
N GLY A 159 -5.06 15.87 3.42
CA GLY A 159 -5.80 16.72 4.34
C GLY A 159 -7.18 16.10 4.53
N LEU A 160 -7.61 15.91 5.79
CA LEU A 160 -9.03 15.78 6.07
C LEU A 160 -9.70 16.94 5.32
N PRO A 161 -10.79 16.72 4.55
CA PRO A 161 -11.53 17.83 3.99
C PRO A 161 -11.79 18.78 5.16
N LEU A 162 -11.30 20.02 5.03
CA LEU A 162 -11.57 21.05 6.02
C LEU A 162 -13.07 21.02 6.20
N TYR A 163 -13.51 20.75 7.45
CA TYR A 163 -14.92 20.82 7.80
C TYR A 163 -15.38 22.24 7.49
N ASP A 164 -16.04 22.44 6.38
CA ASP A 164 -16.46 23.76 5.88
C ASP A 164 -17.73 24.28 6.59
N GLY A 165 -18.22 23.56 7.59
CA GLY A 165 -19.40 23.94 8.34
C GLY A 165 -20.72 23.92 7.56
N SER A 166 -20.71 23.45 6.30
CA SER A 166 -21.92 23.49 5.45
C SER A 166 -22.97 22.46 5.82
N MET A 167 -22.60 21.42 6.57
CA MET A 167 -23.55 20.38 7.02
C MET A 167 -24.37 20.74 8.25
N ASP A 168 -24.03 21.80 8.98
CA ASP A 168 -24.81 22.22 10.15
C ASP A 168 -26.07 23.03 9.78
N LYS A 169 -26.18 23.47 8.52
CA LYS A 169 -27.37 24.20 8.06
C LYS A 169 -28.56 23.32 7.67
N LEU A 170 -28.36 22.00 7.56
CA LEU A 170 -29.44 21.07 7.21
C LEU A 170 -30.22 20.54 8.43
N LYS A 171 -29.67 20.70 9.65
CA LYS A 171 -30.36 20.23 10.88
C LYS A 171 -31.24 21.27 11.55
N SER A 172 -31.17 22.54 11.15
CA SER A 172 -31.99 23.60 11.72
C SER A 172 -33.28 23.92 10.97
N ALA A 173 -33.51 23.27 9.81
CA ALA A 173 -34.71 23.49 8.99
C ALA A 173 -35.88 22.55 9.34
N ASP A 174 -35.66 21.45 10.03
CA ASP A 174 -36.70 20.45 10.34
C ASP A 174 -37.26 20.52 11.76
N LEU A 175 -37.00 21.59 12.51
CA LEU A 175 -37.54 21.78 13.88
C LEU A 175 -38.61 22.85 13.98
N ASN A 176 -39.11 23.39 12.85
CA ASN A 176 -40.21 24.35 12.83
C ASN A 176 -41.20 24.06 11.67
N ALA A 177 -41.80 22.88 11.70
CA ALA A 177 -43.00 22.59 10.90
C ALA A 177 -43.93 21.68 11.73
#